data_8b5fe5447a9d56acb7c67f50882e37bd
#
_entry.id   8b5fe5447a9d56acb7c67f50882e37bd
#
_cell.length_a   1.000
_cell.length_b   1.000
_cell.length_c   1.000
_cell.angle_alpha   90.00
_cell.angle_beta   90.00
_cell.angle_gamma   90.00
#
_symmetry.space_group_name_H-M   'P 1'
#
loop_
_entity.id
_entity.type
_entity.pdbx_description
1 polymer ?
#
loop_
_entity_poly.entity_id
_entity_poly.type
_entity_poly.pdbx_seq_one_letter_code
_entity_poly.pdbx_strand_id
1 'polypeptide(L)'
;MSVSGVRTSIGVKVWAMSTIYVANEVLRAWFEIANLRGLDSDYLSSNLETISRGLQTWLTTRHLRRAVLEVYDPKTDMAVERWDMVFDYDSSGTGGPQSFRTEMDKLREFASRLRSLPPGCRYRVVVQLDEGAPPVRGWVPTTLRSVDHLRSHNLGGFIDTAKIKVGMEYWGDYGGDP
;
A
#
# COMPACT_ATOMS: atom_id res chain seq x y z
N MET A 1 19.43 -37.34 -12.93
CA MET A 1 18.13 -36.77 -12.48
C MET A 1 18.36 -35.42 -11.87
N SER A 2 17.72 -34.40 -12.45
CA SER A 2 18.00 -33.01 -12.11
C SER A 2 17.13 -32.54 -10.94
N VAL A 3 17.75 -32.04 -9.89
CA VAL A 3 17.11 -31.42 -8.71
C VAL A 3 16.55 -30.01 -9.04
N SER A 4 16.78 -29.55 -10.26
CA SER A 4 16.40 -28.20 -10.72
C SER A 4 14.89 -27.94 -10.73
N GLY A 5 14.08 -28.93 -11.06
CA GLY A 5 12.62 -28.77 -11.14
C GLY A 5 11.91 -28.53 -9.81
N VAL A 6 12.44 -29.10 -8.72
CA VAL A 6 11.84 -28.94 -7.37
C VAL A 6 12.10 -27.53 -6.83
N ARG A 7 13.29 -26.99 -7.04
CA ARG A 7 13.62 -25.62 -6.60
C ARG A 7 12.81 -24.56 -7.33
N THR A 8 12.55 -24.75 -8.62
CA THR A 8 11.75 -23.81 -9.42
C THR A 8 10.28 -23.81 -8.96
N SER A 9 9.70 -24.99 -8.67
CA SER A 9 8.30 -25.06 -8.21
C SER A 9 8.10 -24.48 -6.81
N ILE A 10 9.07 -24.63 -5.90
CA ILE A 10 9.03 -24.02 -4.57
C ILE A 10 9.15 -22.49 -4.70
N GLY A 11 10.07 -21.99 -5.51
CA GLY A 11 10.23 -20.56 -5.74
C GLY A 11 8.95 -19.89 -6.29
N VAL A 12 8.26 -20.54 -7.21
CA VAL A 12 6.97 -20.06 -7.76
C VAL A 12 5.89 -20.03 -6.69
N LYS A 13 5.79 -21.04 -5.85
CA LYS A 13 4.82 -21.07 -4.75
C LYS A 13 5.08 -19.95 -3.73
N VAL A 14 6.33 -19.74 -3.32
CA VAL A 14 6.71 -18.66 -2.39
C VAL A 14 6.39 -17.30 -2.96
N TRP A 15 6.65 -17.09 -4.25
CA TRP A 15 6.29 -15.85 -4.93
C TRP A 15 4.78 -15.61 -4.92
N ALA A 16 3.99 -16.60 -5.32
CA ALA A 16 2.53 -16.50 -5.32
C ALA A 16 1.97 -16.23 -3.92
N MET A 17 2.48 -16.89 -2.89
CA MET A 17 2.07 -16.65 -1.50
C MET A 17 2.43 -15.24 -1.04
N SER A 18 3.61 -14.74 -1.38
CA SER A 18 4.05 -13.39 -1.04
C SER A 18 3.16 -12.33 -1.70
N THR A 19 2.82 -12.48 -2.97
CA THR A 19 1.96 -11.52 -3.67
C THR A 19 0.55 -11.50 -3.12
N ILE A 20 -0.03 -12.66 -2.81
CA ILE A 20 -1.37 -12.76 -2.20
C ILE A 20 -1.37 -12.13 -0.82
N TYR A 21 -0.39 -12.46 0.01
CA TYR A 21 -0.27 -11.88 1.35
C TYR A 21 -0.16 -10.36 1.30
N VAL A 22 0.75 -9.84 0.49
CA VAL A 22 0.97 -8.38 0.38
C VAL A 22 -0.27 -7.67 -0.14
N ALA A 23 -0.94 -8.20 -1.18
CA ALA A 23 -2.18 -7.61 -1.69
C ALA A 23 -3.27 -7.53 -0.60
N ASN A 24 -3.45 -8.58 0.17
CA ASN A 24 -4.42 -8.63 1.27
C ASN A 24 -4.05 -7.65 2.40
N GLU A 25 -2.77 -7.54 2.75
CA GLU A 25 -2.32 -6.65 3.82
C GLU A 25 -2.37 -5.16 3.40
N VAL A 26 -2.14 -4.84 2.13
CA VAL A 26 -2.37 -3.49 1.59
C VAL A 26 -3.84 -3.10 1.74
N LEU A 27 -4.75 -3.97 1.33
CA LEU A 27 -6.19 -3.75 1.49
C LEU A 27 -6.57 -3.58 2.96
N ARG A 28 -6.09 -4.47 3.81
CA ARG A 28 -6.33 -4.41 5.25
C ARG A 28 -5.83 -3.10 5.85
N ALA A 29 -4.64 -2.64 5.44
CA ALA A 29 -4.10 -1.36 5.88
C ALA A 29 -4.97 -0.17 5.45
N TRP A 30 -5.47 -0.16 4.21
CA TRP A 30 -6.36 0.90 3.76
C TRP A 30 -7.69 0.93 4.52
N PHE A 31 -8.30 -0.22 4.80
CA PHE A 31 -9.49 -0.28 5.66
C PHE A 31 -9.20 0.20 7.09
N GLU A 32 -8.06 -0.18 7.64
CA GLU A 32 -7.63 0.26 8.97
C GLU A 32 -7.40 1.77 9.01
N ILE A 33 -6.71 2.34 8.02
CA ILE A 33 -6.50 3.78 7.89
C ILE A 33 -7.86 4.50 7.80
N ALA A 34 -8.74 4.05 6.92
CA ALA A 34 -10.07 4.65 6.78
C ALA A 34 -10.82 4.67 8.13
N ASN A 35 -10.82 3.55 8.84
CA ASN A 35 -11.45 3.44 10.16
C ASN A 35 -10.79 4.37 11.18
N LEU A 36 -9.47 4.35 11.32
CA LEU A 36 -8.73 5.17 12.29
C LEU A 36 -8.86 6.67 12.02
N ARG A 37 -9.04 7.05 10.76
CA ARG A 37 -9.20 8.44 10.34
C ARG A 37 -10.65 8.91 10.26
N GLY A 38 -11.62 8.07 10.64
CA GLY A 38 -13.03 8.40 10.59
C GLY A 38 -13.58 8.58 9.18
N LEU A 39 -12.97 7.92 8.18
CA LEU A 39 -13.39 7.93 6.78
C LEU A 39 -14.40 6.79 6.54
N ASP A 40 -15.34 7.03 5.62
CA ASP A 40 -16.29 6.00 5.21
C ASP A 40 -15.57 4.92 4.39
N SER A 41 -15.76 3.66 4.74
CA SER A 41 -15.17 2.53 4.03
C SER A 41 -15.97 2.06 2.81
N ASP A 42 -17.11 2.66 2.50
CA ASP A 42 -17.98 2.24 1.40
C ASP A 42 -17.27 2.31 0.04
N TYR A 43 -16.41 3.29 -0.16
CA TYR A 43 -15.58 3.40 -1.37
C TYR A 43 -14.69 2.15 -1.55
N LEU A 44 -13.99 1.72 -0.51
CA LEU A 44 -13.14 0.52 -0.56
C LEU A 44 -13.98 -0.74 -0.75
N SER A 45 -15.07 -0.88 -0.03
CA SER A 45 -15.96 -2.04 -0.10
C SER A 45 -16.59 -2.18 -1.49
N SER A 46 -17.07 -1.09 -2.06
CA SER A 46 -17.71 -1.06 -3.38
C SER A 46 -16.74 -1.34 -4.52
N ASN A 47 -15.44 -1.06 -4.34
CA ASN A 47 -14.41 -1.26 -5.34
C ASN A 47 -13.46 -2.42 -5.01
N LEU A 48 -13.78 -3.23 -4.00
CA LEU A 48 -12.88 -4.24 -3.44
C LEU A 48 -12.34 -5.22 -4.50
N GLU A 49 -13.20 -5.74 -5.36
CA GLU A 49 -12.81 -6.68 -6.42
C GLU A 49 -11.85 -6.03 -7.42
N THR A 50 -12.15 -4.82 -7.86
CA THR A 50 -11.32 -4.06 -8.81
C THR A 50 -9.96 -3.73 -8.20
N ILE A 51 -9.95 -3.28 -6.94
CA ILE A 51 -8.72 -2.95 -6.23
C ILE A 51 -7.86 -4.20 -6.02
N SER A 52 -8.45 -5.27 -5.53
CA SER A 52 -7.75 -6.53 -5.29
C SER A 52 -7.13 -7.10 -6.58
N ARG A 53 -7.88 -7.09 -7.67
CA ARG A 53 -7.39 -7.55 -8.98
C ARG A 53 -6.22 -6.72 -9.48
N GLY A 54 -6.28 -5.39 -9.34
CA GLY A 54 -5.18 -4.50 -9.71
C GLY A 54 -3.93 -4.79 -8.90
N LEU A 55 -4.04 -4.80 -7.58
CA LEU A 55 -2.91 -5.08 -6.69
C LEU A 55 -2.26 -6.43 -6.99
N GLN A 56 -3.05 -7.50 -7.13
CA GLN A 56 -2.53 -8.84 -7.43
C GLN A 56 -1.83 -8.89 -8.79
N THR A 57 -2.42 -8.28 -9.82
CA THR A 57 -1.84 -8.24 -11.16
C THR A 57 -0.49 -7.53 -11.14
N TRP A 58 -0.39 -6.35 -10.56
CA TRP A 58 0.83 -5.56 -10.59
C TRP A 58 1.89 -6.01 -9.59
N LEU A 59 1.51 -6.63 -8.47
CA LEU A 59 2.46 -7.33 -7.60
C LEU A 59 3.06 -8.55 -8.31
N THR A 60 2.22 -9.38 -8.91
CA THR A 60 2.68 -10.59 -9.62
C THR A 60 3.63 -10.26 -10.76
N THR A 61 3.39 -9.17 -11.47
CA THR A 61 4.22 -8.69 -12.59
C THR A 61 5.35 -7.74 -12.17
N ARG A 62 5.46 -7.44 -10.87
CA ARG A 62 6.47 -6.53 -10.29
C ARG A 62 6.41 -5.08 -10.79
N HIS A 63 5.25 -4.64 -11.25
CA HIS A 63 5.07 -3.28 -11.74
C HIS A 63 4.58 -2.31 -10.66
N LEU A 64 4.04 -2.79 -9.53
CA LEU A 64 3.56 -1.93 -8.46
C LEU A 64 4.74 -1.30 -7.72
N ARG A 65 4.88 0.03 -7.80
CA ARG A 65 5.92 0.78 -7.09
C ARG A 65 5.41 1.44 -5.84
N ARG A 66 4.20 1.95 -5.89
CA ARG A 66 3.58 2.64 -4.77
C ARG A 66 2.08 2.42 -4.76
N ALA A 67 1.52 2.18 -3.59
CA ALA A 67 0.08 2.11 -3.36
C ALA A 67 -0.29 3.18 -2.33
N VAL A 68 -1.17 4.08 -2.69
CA VAL A 68 -1.44 5.33 -1.98
C VAL A 68 -2.90 5.42 -1.58
N LEU A 69 -3.16 5.76 -0.33
CA LEU A 69 -4.44 6.30 0.12
C LEU A 69 -4.27 7.81 0.28
N GLU A 70 -4.97 8.57 -0.56
CA GLU A 70 -4.90 10.03 -0.59
C GLU A 70 -6.19 10.63 -0.05
N VAL A 71 -6.09 11.39 1.03
CA VAL A 71 -7.21 12.14 1.63
C VAL A 71 -7.15 13.58 1.13
N TYR A 72 -8.27 14.11 0.69
CA TYR A 72 -8.34 15.45 0.12
C TYR A 72 -9.61 16.21 0.54
N ASP A 73 -9.52 17.51 0.49
CA ASP A 73 -10.67 18.41 0.62
C ASP A 73 -11.34 18.59 -0.75
N PRO A 74 -12.59 18.13 -0.94
CA PRO A 74 -13.27 18.27 -2.22
C PRO A 74 -13.59 19.71 -2.63
N LYS A 75 -13.53 20.68 -1.70
CA LYS A 75 -13.79 22.08 -1.98
C LYS A 75 -12.57 22.79 -2.61
N THR A 76 -11.39 22.46 -2.11
CA THR A 76 -10.12 23.06 -2.55
C THR A 76 -9.36 22.19 -3.53
N ASP A 77 -9.72 20.90 -3.62
CA ASP A 77 -9.01 19.86 -4.34
C ASP A 77 -7.56 19.66 -3.86
N MET A 78 -7.24 20.06 -2.63
CA MET A 78 -5.92 19.90 -2.05
C MET A 78 -5.82 18.62 -1.22
N ALA A 79 -4.65 17.99 -1.26
CA ALA A 79 -4.35 16.89 -0.36
C ALA A 79 -4.31 17.40 1.08
N VAL A 80 -4.97 16.66 1.97
CA VAL A 80 -4.98 16.91 3.41
C VAL A 80 -4.03 15.94 4.10
N GLU A 81 -3.99 14.71 3.61
CA GLU A 81 -3.19 13.64 4.18
C GLU A 81 -2.95 12.57 3.11
N ARG A 82 -1.81 11.90 3.16
CA ARG A 82 -1.50 10.83 2.22
C ARG A 82 -0.68 9.73 2.90
N TRP A 83 -1.06 8.49 2.64
CA TRP A 83 -0.42 7.28 3.14
C TRP A 83 0.15 6.50 1.96
N ASP A 84 1.46 6.44 1.87
CA ASP A 84 2.18 5.81 0.78
C ASP A 84 2.77 4.48 1.25
N MET A 85 2.44 3.40 0.59
CA MET A 85 3.14 2.12 0.71
C MET A 85 4.07 1.96 -0.48
N VAL A 86 5.37 1.85 -0.21
CA VAL A 86 6.44 1.77 -1.21
C VAL A 86 6.96 0.35 -1.28
N PHE A 87 6.98 -0.23 -2.48
CA PHE A 87 7.29 -1.63 -2.72
C PHE A 87 8.73 -1.81 -3.18
N ASP A 88 9.42 -2.76 -2.55
CA ASP A 88 10.73 -3.23 -2.93
C ASP A 88 10.69 -4.73 -3.16
N TYR A 89 11.12 -5.14 -4.36
CA TYR A 89 11.14 -6.54 -4.77
C TYR A 89 12.56 -7.08 -4.62
N ASP A 90 12.76 -7.92 -3.61
CA ASP A 90 14.06 -8.54 -3.38
C ASP A 90 14.38 -9.51 -4.52
N SER A 91 15.43 -9.17 -5.27
CA SER A 91 15.97 -10.01 -6.34
C SER A 91 16.98 -11.04 -5.85
N SER A 92 17.45 -10.94 -4.60
CA SER A 92 18.60 -11.74 -4.13
C SER A 92 18.28 -13.20 -3.89
N GLY A 93 17.02 -13.58 -3.78
CA GLY A 93 16.61 -14.99 -3.67
C GLY A 93 17.14 -15.74 -2.45
N THR A 94 17.81 -15.06 -1.53
CA THR A 94 18.31 -15.64 -0.29
C THR A 94 17.13 -15.90 0.64
N GLY A 95 16.49 -17.06 0.46
CA GLY A 95 15.41 -17.50 1.32
C GLY A 95 15.88 -17.68 2.76
N GLY A 96 15.74 -16.65 3.58
CA GLY A 96 15.64 -16.82 5.01
C GLY A 96 14.29 -17.46 5.36
N PRO A 97 14.07 -17.85 6.63
CA PRO A 97 12.79 -18.37 7.07
C PRO A 97 11.68 -17.41 6.67
N GLN A 98 10.64 -17.93 6.05
CA GLN A 98 9.52 -17.17 5.48
C GLN A 98 8.72 -16.52 6.60
N SER A 99 9.03 -15.29 6.92
CA SER A 99 8.20 -14.50 7.81
C SER A 99 7.26 -13.63 6.99
N PHE A 100 5.99 -13.92 7.05
CA PHE A 100 4.94 -13.03 6.62
C PHE A 100 4.57 -12.15 7.80
N ARG A 101 4.96 -10.88 7.77
CA ARG A 101 4.74 -9.96 8.89
C ARG A 101 4.19 -8.62 8.42
N THR A 102 3.25 -8.09 9.17
CA THR A 102 2.69 -6.75 8.98
C THR A 102 2.68 -6.00 10.30
N GLU A 103 3.24 -4.79 10.32
CA GLU A 103 3.37 -3.94 11.50
C GLU A 103 2.09 -3.09 11.72
N MET A 104 0.93 -3.75 11.84
CA MET A 104 -0.34 -3.06 11.98
C MET A 104 -0.44 -2.24 13.26
N ASP A 105 0.18 -2.69 14.34
CA ASP A 105 0.19 -1.95 15.61
C ASP A 105 0.98 -0.65 15.50
N LYS A 106 2.06 -0.64 14.72
CA LYS A 106 2.82 0.58 14.41
C LYS A 106 1.93 1.61 13.69
N LEU A 107 1.14 1.16 12.72
CA LEU A 107 0.17 2.01 12.03
C LEU A 107 -0.85 2.61 13.01
N ARG A 108 -1.44 1.77 13.86
CA ARG A 108 -2.43 2.20 14.86
C ARG A 108 -1.84 3.19 15.85
N GLU A 109 -0.66 2.91 16.37
CA GLU A 109 0.03 3.80 17.30
C GLU A 109 0.32 5.16 16.66
N PHE A 110 0.83 5.18 15.44
CA PHE A 110 1.09 6.43 14.71
C PHE A 110 -0.21 7.20 14.46
N ALA A 111 -1.23 6.54 13.91
CA ALA A 111 -2.50 7.18 13.59
C ALA A 111 -3.22 7.75 14.83
N SER A 112 -3.06 7.13 16.01
CA SER A 112 -3.65 7.61 17.25
C SER A 112 -3.13 8.98 17.71
N ARG A 113 -1.97 9.39 17.23
CA ARG A 113 -1.35 10.68 17.56
C ARG A 113 -1.73 11.81 16.59
N LEU A 114 -2.39 11.46 15.49
CA LEU A 114 -2.78 12.44 14.48
C LEU A 114 -4.01 13.22 14.93
N ARG A 115 -4.05 14.50 14.55
CA ARG A 115 -5.26 15.32 14.73
C ARG A 115 -6.41 14.77 13.88
N SER A 116 -7.64 15.01 14.30
CA SER A 116 -8.82 14.70 13.51
C SER A 116 -8.76 15.37 12.14
N LEU A 117 -9.24 14.67 11.11
CA LEU A 117 -9.37 15.25 9.78
C LEU A 117 -10.41 16.38 9.79
N PRO A 118 -10.24 17.42 8.95
CA PRO A 118 -11.29 18.39 8.71
C PRO A 118 -12.59 17.72 8.25
N PRO A 119 -13.75 18.24 8.62
CA PRO A 119 -15.02 17.66 8.19
C PRO A 119 -15.18 17.74 6.66
N GLY A 120 -15.81 16.74 6.08
CA GLY A 120 -16.08 16.68 4.64
C GLY A 120 -14.93 16.21 3.76
N CYS A 121 -13.80 15.82 4.34
CA CYS A 121 -12.73 15.17 3.57
C CYS A 121 -13.22 13.91 2.88
N ARG A 122 -12.67 13.68 1.69
CA ARG A 122 -12.84 12.46 0.90
C ARG A 122 -11.49 11.78 0.70
N TYR A 123 -11.51 10.55 0.25
CA TYR A 123 -10.28 9.84 -0.09
C TYR A 123 -10.45 9.00 -1.34
N ARG A 124 -9.32 8.62 -1.89
CA ARG A 124 -9.22 7.67 -3.00
C ARG A 124 -7.96 6.84 -2.85
N VAL A 125 -7.89 5.72 -3.55
CA VAL A 125 -6.66 4.95 -3.69
C VAL A 125 -6.07 5.15 -5.07
N VAL A 126 -4.75 5.32 -5.10
CA VAL A 126 -3.97 5.56 -6.32
C VAL A 126 -2.76 4.63 -6.30
N VAL A 127 -2.37 4.12 -7.45
CA VAL A 127 -1.14 3.34 -7.60
C VAL A 127 -0.18 4.01 -8.56
N GLN A 128 1.10 3.89 -8.29
CA GLN A 128 2.17 4.22 -9.23
C GLN A 128 2.79 2.93 -9.74
N LEU A 129 2.88 2.82 -11.04
CA LEU A 129 3.33 1.63 -11.74
C LEU A 129 4.57 1.93 -12.57
N ASP A 130 5.40 0.91 -12.76
CA ASP A 130 6.46 0.96 -13.77
C ASP A 130 5.90 0.97 -15.17
N GLU A 131 6.70 1.47 -16.09
CA GLU A 131 6.41 1.41 -17.51
C GLU A 131 6.18 -0.02 -17.99
N GLY A 132 5.20 -0.21 -18.87
CA GLY A 132 4.83 -1.52 -19.38
C GLY A 132 3.91 -2.35 -18.48
N ALA A 133 3.40 -1.77 -17.40
CA ALA A 133 2.43 -2.45 -16.55
C ALA A 133 1.19 -2.85 -17.34
N PRO A 134 0.67 -4.10 -17.16
CA PRO A 134 -0.54 -4.52 -17.84
C PRO A 134 -1.75 -3.71 -17.37
N PRO A 135 -2.67 -3.35 -18.30
CA PRO A 135 -3.88 -2.64 -17.91
C PRO A 135 -4.80 -3.54 -17.09
N VAL A 136 -5.50 -2.97 -16.13
CA VAL A 136 -6.50 -3.67 -15.33
C VAL A 136 -7.83 -2.93 -15.44
N ARG A 137 -8.88 -3.66 -15.81
CA ARG A 137 -10.22 -3.09 -15.99
C ARG A 137 -10.71 -2.44 -14.70
N GLY A 138 -11.25 -1.23 -14.82
CA GLY A 138 -11.77 -0.45 -13.71
C GLY A 138 -10.76 0.55 -13.12
N TRP A 139 -9.50 0.45 -13.54
CA TRP A 139 -8.48 1.43 -13.21
C TRP A 139 -8.29 2.41 -14.37
N VAL A 140 -8.21 3.69 -14.03
CA VAL A 140 -8.03 4.78 -15.01
C VAL A 140 -6.78 5.59 -14.67
N PRO A 141 -6.09 6.16 -15.67
CA PRO A 141 -4.96 7.05 -15.43
C PRO A 141 -5.39 8.24 -14.57
N THR A 142 -4.54 8.59 -13.60
CA THR A 142 -4.72 9.76 -12.76
C THR A 142 -3.37 10.25 -12.25
N THR A 143 -3.35 11.42 -11.65
CA THR A 143 -2.17 11.99 -10.99
C THR A 143 -2.44 12.17 -9.51
N LEU A 144 -1.41 12.00 -8.68
CA LEU A 144 -1.45 12.34 -7.27
C LEU A 144 -1.52 13.88 -7.11
N ARG A 145 -2.23 14.33 -6.09
CA ARG A 145 -2.21 15.74 -5.71
C ARG A 145 -0.85 16.09 -5.12
N SER A 146 -0.43 17.35 -5.23
CA SER A 146 0.78 17.84 -4.58
C SER A 146 0.68 17.67 -3.05
N VAL A 147 1.80 17.34 -2.45
CA VAL A 147 2.00 17.27 -1.00
C VAL A 147 3.06 18.26 -0.51
N ASP A 148 3.44 19.23 -1.35
CA ASP A 148 4.50 20.20 -1.03
C ASP A 148 4.20 21.05 0.21
N HIS A 149 2.92 21.21 0.53
CA HIS A 149 2.44 21.90 1.73
C HIS A 149 2.33 20.99 2.96
N LEU A 150 2.57 19.71 2.83
CA LEU A 150 2.50 18.72 3.91
C LEU A 150 3.91 18.31 4.37
N ARG A 151 3.99 17.75 5.56
CA ARG A 151 5.24 17.17 6.10
C ARG A 151 5.22 15.66 5.95
N SER A 152 6.37 15.09 5.59
CA SER A 152 6.52 13.64 5.51
C SER A 152 7.02 13.05 6.82
N HIS A 153 6.53 11.83 7.11
CA HIS A 153 7.03 10.97 8.17
C HIS A 153 7.26 9.57 7.63
N ASN A 154 8.47 9.09 7.72
CA ASN A 154 8.79 7.72 7.35
C ASN A 154 8.50 6.79 8.53
N LEU A 155 7.53 5.89 8.36
CA LEU A 155 7.19 4.89 9.37
C LEU A 155 8.09 3.65 9.30
N GLY A 156 8.95 3.54 8.29
CA GLY A 156 9.85 2.40 8.08
C GLY A 156 9.15 1.19 7.47
N GLY A 157 9.69 -0.01 7.71
CA GLY A 157 9.13 -1.26 7.22
C GLY A 157 7.73 -1.51 7.78
N PHE A 158 6.82 -1.93 6.93
CA PHE A 158 5.42 -2.17 7.28
C PHE A 158 4.96 -3.60 6.96
N ILE A 159 5.20 -4.08 5.74
CA ILE A 159 4.94 -5.47 5.35
C ILE A 159 6.26 -6.10 4.96
N ASP A 160 6.54 -7.27 5.52
CA ASP A 160 7.77 -8.00 5.26
C ASP A 160 7.43 -9.44 4.84
N THR A 161 7.90 -9.81 3.66
CA THR A 161 7.87 -11.18 3.14
C THR A 161 9.25 -11.55 2.61
N ALA A 162 9.45 -12.84 2.29
CA ALA A 162 10.72 -13.29 1.70
C ALA A 162 11.07 -12.61 0.36
N LYS A 163 10.08 -12.10 -0.37
CA LYS A 163 10.24 -11.60 -1.75
C LYS A 163 9.86 -10.15 -1.95
N ILE A 164 9.02 -9.61 -1.08
CA ILE A 164 8.49 -8.25 -1.20
C ILE A 164 8.58 -7.59 0.17
N LYS A 165 9.18 -6.42 0.21
CA LYS A 165 9.22 -5.54 1.37
C LYS A 165 8.44 -4.27 1.06
N VAL A 166 7.63 -3.83 2.01
CA VAL A 166 6.82 -2.63 1.87
C VAL A 166 7.13 -1.69 3.00
N GLY A 167 7.60 -0.49 2.66
CA GLY A 167 7.75 0.61 3.59
C GLY A 167 6.50 1.48 3.60
N MET A 168 6.25 2.19 4.69
CA MET A 168 5.15 3.14 4.81
C MET A 168 5.66 4.53 5.08
N GLU A 169 5.10 5.50 4.36
CA GLU A 169 5.37 6.92 4.51
C GLU A 169 4.04 7.67 4.66
N TYR A 170 4.00 8.60 5.58
CA TYR A 170 2.85 9.46 5.84
C TYR A 170 3.16 10.91 5.46
N TRP A 171 2.21 11.57 4.84
CA TRP A 171 2.24 13.00 4.56
C TRP A 171 1.03 13.67 5.18
N GLY A 172 1.25 14.69 5.98
CA GLY A 172 0.15 15.38 6.64
C GLY A 172 0.63 16.53 7.51
N ASP A 173 -0.31 17.22 8.13
CA ASP A 173 -0.04 18.20 9.16
C ASP A 173 0.06 17.47 10.50
N TYR A 174 1.25 16.96 10.79
CA TYR A 174 1.53 16.32 12.06
C TYR A 174 1.64 17.39 13.15
N GLY A 175 0.58 17.53 13.91
CA GLY A 175 0.52 18.46 15.04
C GLY A 175 1.11 17.93 16.34
N GLY A 176 2.15 17.13 16.25
CA GLY A 176 2.99 16.79 17.40
C GLY A 176 3.98 17.91 17.63
N ASP A 177 3.80 18.69 18.69
CA ASP A 177 4.90 19.45 19.23
C ASP A 177 6.01 18.50 19.67
N PRO A 178 7.28 18.91 19.52
CA PRO A 178 8.43 18.11 19.90
C PRO A 178 8.43 17.76 21.38
#